data_d9bb58851990dcefc76b79e0149bde57
#
_entry.id   d9bb58851990dcefc76b79e0149bde57
#
_cell.length_a   1.000
_cell.length_b   1.000
_cell.length_c   1.000
_cell.angle_alpha   90.00
_cell.angle_beta   90.00
_cell.angle_gamma   90.00
#
_symmetry.space_group_name_H-M   'P 1'
#
loop_
_entity.id
_entity.type
_entity.pdbx_description
1 polymer ?
#
loop_
_entity_poly.entity_id
_entity_poly.type
_entity_poly.pdbx_seq_one_letter_code
_entity_poly.pdbx_strand_id
1 'polypeptide(L)'
;MPGGRRAPDDEIIIRARDVSVQFGSNKVLDGLSLDVKRGEILGFVGASGTGKSVLLRTILGLNPKQGGSIEIFGIDYESAGDDARLAVERRWGVLFQHGALFSSLTVLENIQVPMREYLDLSPGLMHELAMLKIDLVGLQPDAAEKFPSELSGGMIKRAALARALALDPDIVFLDEPTSGLDPVGAADFDELIMTLRDTLGLTVYMVTHDLDSLFQACDRIAVLGQKRVLV
;
A
#
# COMPACT_ATOMS: atom_id res chain seq x y z
N MET A 1 29.45 3.76 -0.68
CA MET A 1 28.90 4.40 0.53
C MET A 1 27.49 3.90 0.67
N PRO A 2 27.06 3.20 1.72
CA PRO A 2 25.66 2.87 1.89
C PRO A 2 24.91 4.19 2.08
N GLY A 3 23.96 4.47 1.21
CA GLY A 3 23.11 5.65 1.27
C GLY A 3 22.40 5.66 2.62
N GLY A 4 22.63 6.69 3.42
CA GLY A 4 21.93 6.85 4.69
C GLY A 4 20.44 6.89 4.44
N ARG A 5 19.66 6.13 5.21
CA ARG A 5 18.18 6.18 5.18
C ARG A 5 17.74 7.63 5.26
N ARG A 6 16.92 8.08 4.33
CA ARG A 6 16.33 9.42 4.38
C ARG A 6 15.45 9.48 5.63
N ALA A 7 15.71 10.43 6.52
CA ALA A 7 14.86 10.63 7.69
C ALA A 7 13.44 11.01 7.25
N PRO A 8 12.38 10.42 7.85
CA PRO A 8 11.02 10.81 7.57
C PRO A 8 10.80 12.30 7.83
N ASP A 9 10.04 12.95 6.96
CA ASP A 9 9.58 14.31 7.20
C ASP A 9 8.60 14.32 8.39
N ASP A 10 8.56 15.40 9.18
CA ASP A 10 7.60 15.51 10.30
C ASP A 10 6.16 15.74 9.84
N GLU A 11 5.92 15.91 8.53
CA GLU A 11 4.59 16.05 7.96
C GLU A 11 3.77 14.77 8.12
N ILE A 12 2.63 14.87 8.80
CA ILE A 12 1.67 13.77 8.94
C ILE A 12 0.76 13.76 7.71
N ILE A 13 0.79 12.66 6.96
CA ILE A 13 -0.04 12.49 5.75
C ILE A 13 -1.31 11.67 5.99
N ILE A 14 -1.32 10.82 7.03
CA ILE A 14 -2.55 10.18 7.52
C ILE A 14 -2.66 10.44 9.01
N ARG A 15 -3.81 10.94 9.43
CA ARG A 15 -4.15 11.14 10.83
C ARG A 15 -5.45 10.42 11.15
N ALA A 16 -5.38 9.32 11.88
CA ALA A 16 -6.53 8.63 12.43
C ALA A 16 -6.69 8.99 13.91
N ARG A 17 -7.91 9.33 14.35
CA ARG A 17 -8.24 9.71 15.72
C ARG A 17 -9.47 8.98 16.20
N ASP A 18 -9.34 8.26 17.30
CA ASP A 18 -10.43 7.57 18.02
C ASP A 18 -11.29 6.68 17.12
N VAL A 19 -10.67 6.07 16.11
CA VAL A 19 -11.35 5.25 15.11
C VAL A 19 -11.93 4.00 15.75
N SER A 20 -13.22 3.81 15.57
CA SER A 20 -13.96 2.63 16.04
C SER A 20 -14.66 1.96 14.87
N VAL A 21 -14.50 0.62 14.77
CA VAL A 21 -15.10 -0.22 13.73
C VAL A 21 -15.75 -1.44 14.35
N GLN A 22 -17.00 -1.69 13.95
CA GLN A 22 -17.80 -2.79 14.47
C GLN A 22 -18.55 -3.51 13.33
N PHE A 23 -18.59 -4.83 13.37
CA PHE A 23 -19.38 -5.68 12.50
C PHE A 23 -20.40 -6.48 13.32
N GLY A 24 -21.69 -6.18 13.16
CA GLY A 24 -22.73 -6.72 14.02
C GLY A 24 -22.48 -6.35 15.49
N SER A 25 -22.38 -7.33 16.38
CA SER A 25 -22.03 -7.12 17.79
C SER A 25 -20.53 -7.13 18.08
N ASN A 26 -19.69 -7.46 17.08
CA ASN A 26 -18.25 -7.59 17.28
C ASN A 26 -17.54 -6.26 16.99
N LYS A 27 -17.08 -5.58 18.03
CA LYS A 27 -16.23 -4.39 17.93
C LYS A 27 -14.79 -4.84 17.65
N VAL A 28 -14.24 -4.45 16.49
CA VAL A 28 -12.91 -4.84 16.02
C VAL A 28 -11.86 -3.77 16.37
N LEU A 29 -12.20 -2.49 16.20
CA LEU A 29 -11.36 -1.36 16.60
C LEU A 29 -12.15 -0.50 17.60
N ASP A 30 -11.48 0.02 18.64
CA ASP A 30 -12.11 0.77 19.72
C ASP A 30 -11.29 1.97 20.15
N GLY A 31 -11.55 3.13 19.55
CA GLY A 31 -10.84 4.38 19.84
C GLY A 31 -9.37 4.32 19.44
N LEU A 32 -9.09 3.76 18.26
CA LEU A 32 -7.73 3.65 17.74
C LEU A 32 -7.25 4.99 17.16
N SER A 33 -6.05 5.43 17.55
CA SER A 33 -5.39 6.60 16.98
C SER A 33 -4.03 6.22 16.40
N LEU A 34 -3.71 6.76 15.22
CA LEU A 34 -2.47 6.47 14.49
C LEU A 34 -2.12 7.64 13.57
N ASP A 35 -0.83 7.97 13.50
CA ASP A 35 -0.27 8.90 12.52
C ASP A 35 0.66 8.17 11.56
N VAL A 36 0.63 8.55 10.28
CA VAL A 36 1.62 8.13 9.27
C VAL A 36 2.34 9.37 8.77
N LYS A 37 3.67 9.38 8.87
CA LYS A 37 4.53 10.48 8.45
C LYS A 37 4.95 10.32 7.00
N ARG A 38 5.17 11.45 6.31
CA ARG A 38 5.70 11.45 4.93
C ARG A 38 7.07 10.78 4.86
N GLY A 39 7.24 9.90 3.86
CA GLY A 39 8.51 9.26 3.58
C GLY A 39 8.92 8.16 4.56
N GLU A 40 8.07 7.79 5.55
CA GLU A 40 8.35 6.64 6.42
C GLU A 40 7.82 5.33 5.82
N ILE A 41 8.42 4.22 6.20
CA ILE A 41 7.82 2.89 6.12
C ILE A 41 7.25 2.57 7.50
N LEU A 42 5.93 2.68 7.66
CA LEU A 42 5.24 2.31 8.89
C LEU A 42 4.78 0.85 8.80
N GLY A 43 5.35 -0.01 9.65
CA GLY A 43 4.89 -1.38 9.85
C GLY A 43 3.71 -1.43 10.84
N PHE A 44 2.61 -2.06 10.46
CA PHE A 44 1.45 -2.26 11.33
C PHE A 44 1.27 -3.75 11.63
N VAL A 45 1.54 -4.14 12.87
CA VAL A 45 1.61 -5.53 13.30
C VAL A 45 0.58 -5.84 14.39
N GLY A 46 0.22 -7.08 14.51
CA GLY A 46 -0.69 -7.60 15.55
C GLY A 46 -1.05 -9.05 15.28
N ALA A 47 -1.60 -9.74 16.25
CA ALA A 47 -2.02 -11.12 16.10
C ALA A 47 -3.01 -11.30 14.93
N SER A 48 -3.14 -12.51 14.40
CA SER A 48 -4.11 -12.81 13.35
C SER A 48 -5.53 -12.49 13.83
N GLY A 49 -6.34 -11.87 12.97
CA GLY A 49 -7.73 -11.52 13.30
C GLY A 49 -7.91 -10.31 14.22
N THR A 50 -6.86 -9.59 14.61
CA THR A 50 -6.98 -8.42 15.49
C THR A 50 -7.57 -7.18 14.84
N GLY A 51 -7.68 -7.13 13.50
CA GLY A 51 -8.26 -5.99 12.80
C GLY A 51 -7.26 -5.16 11.97
N LYS A 52 -6.05 -5.65 11.70
CA LYS A 52 -5.04 -4.95 10.89
C LYS A 52 -5.57 -4.55 9.51
N SER A 53 -6.03 -5.52 8.72
CA SER A 53 -6.62 -5.25 7.40
C SER A 53 -7.97 -4.52 7.50
N VAL A 54 -8.64 -4.56 8.67
CA VAL A 54 -9.84 -3.74 8.90
C VAL A 54 -9.48 -2.28 8.97
N LEU A 55 -8.43 -1.91 9.73
CA LEU A 55 -7.97 -0.51 9.77
C LEU A 55 -7.53 -0.03 8.38
N LEU A 56 -6.71 -0.81 7.68
CA LEU A 56 -6.29 -0.50 6.30
C LEU A 56 -7.51 -0.21 5.40
N ARG A 57 -8.48 -1.11 5.37
CA ARG A 57 -9.69 -0.94 4.57
C ARG A 57 -10.56 0.23 5.02
N THR A 58 -10.54 0.56 6.31
CA THR A 58 -11.26 1.73 6.84
C THR A 58 -10.58 3.03 6.42
N ILE A 59 -9.24 3.09 6.42
CA ILE A 59 -8.47 4.22 5.89
C ILE A 59 -8.80 4.44 4.40
N LEU A 60 -8.87 3.36 3.62
CA LEU A 60 -9.22 3.39 2.19
C LEU A 60 -10.72 3.65 1.91
N GLY A 61 -11.54 3.86 2.94
CA GLY A 61 -12.98 4.06 2.77
C GLY A 61 -13.78 2.80 2.35
N LEU A 62 -13.14 1.63 2.35
CA LEU A 62 -13.78 0.36 1.97
C LEU A 62 -14.62 -0.26 3.10
N ASN A 63 -14.38 0.13 4.33
CA ASN A 63 -15.16 -0.25 5.50
C ASN A 63 -15.69 1.00 6.21
N PRO A 64 -16.97 1.05 6.58
CA PRO A 64 -17.50 2.15 7.38
C PRO A 64 -16.95 2.09 8.80
N LYS A 65 -16.66 3.26 9.38
CA LYS A 65 -16.36 3.41 10.81
C LYS A 65 -17.63 3.86 11.57
N GLN A 66 -17.70 3.58 12.85
CA GLN A 66 -18.78 4.01 13.73
C GLN A 66 -18.41 5.25 14.56
N GLY A 67 -17.13 5.61 14.59
CA GLY A 67 -16.64 6.78 15.33
C GLY A 67 -15.22 7.16 14.97
N GLY A 68 -14.83 8.35 15.41
CA GLY A 68 -13.51 8.92 15.13
C GLY A 68 -13.43 9.62 13.76
N SER A 69 -12.23 10.09 13.41
CA SER A 69 -11.95 10.74 12.14
C SER A 69 -10.71 10.15 11.47
N ILE A 70 -10.66 10.23 10.14
CA ILE A 70 -9.50 9.85 9.32
C ILE A 70 -9.27 10.99 8.33
N GLU A 71 -8.15 11.69 8.50
CA GLU A 71 -7.67 12.68 7.55
C GLU A 71 -6.54 12.09 6.72
N ILE A 72 -6.60 12.29 5.40
CA ILE A 72 -5.55 11.87 4.46
C ILE A 72 -5.14 13.10 3.67
N PHE A 73 -3.86 13.45 3.71
CA PHE A 73 -3.33 14.69 3.15
C PHE A 73 -4.07 15.96 3.64
N GLY A 74 -4.51 15.95 4.90
CA GLY A 74 -5.28 17.03 5.51
C GLY A 74 -6.76 17.09 5.10
N ILE A 75 -7.26 16.12 4.36
CA ILE A 75 -8.66 16.00 3.93
C ILE A 75 -9.35 14.94 4.79
N ASP A 76 -10.45 15.29 5.45
CA ASP A 76 -11.35 14.30 6.06
C ASP A 76 -12.07 13.54 4.95
N TYR A 77 -11.57 12.33 4.68
CA TYR A 77 -11.95 11.53 3.51
C TYR A 77 -13.46 11.15 3.52
N GLU A 78 -14.06 10.97 4.69
CA GLU A 78 -15.47 10.55 4.78
C GLU A 78 -16.43 11.70 4.45
N SER A 79 -16.13 12.90 4.94
CA SER A 79 -16.95 14.10 4.73
C SER A 79 -16.63 14.83 3.42
N ALA A 80 -15.55 14.47 2.75
CA ALA A 80 -15.10 15.09 1.51
C ALA A 80 -16.10 14.84 0.37
N GLY A 81 -16.26 15.84 -0.48
CA GLY A 81 -16.98 15.71 -1.76
C GLY A 81 -16.17 14.86 -2.77
N ASP A 82 -16.83 14.43 -3.85
CA ASP A 82 -16.27 13.49 -4.83
C ASP A 82 -14.96 13.98 -5.43
N ASP A 83 -14.83 15.25 -5.79
CA ASP A 83 -13.59 15.80 -6.36
C ASP A 83 -12.41 15.73 -5.36
N ALA A 84 -12.66 16.01 -4.09
CA ALA A 84 -11.64 15.94 -3.06
C ALA A 84 -11.22 14.49 -2.76
N ARG A 85 -12.18 13.55 -2.76
CA ARG A 85 -11.88 12.12 -2.65
C ARG A 85 -11.04 11.65 -3.82
N LEU A 86 -11.43 11.97 -5.04
CA LEU A 86 -10.70 11.63 -6.25
C LEU A 86 -9.26 12.18 -6.22
N ALA A 87 -9.06 13.40 -5.71
CA ALA A 87 -7.74 13.99 -5.55
C ALA A 87 -6.87 13.23 -4.54
N VAL A 88 -7.45 12.65 -3.49
CA VAL A 88 -6.77 11.78 -2.52
C VAL A 88 -6.47 10.42 -3.17
N GLU A 89 -7.43 9.81 -3.84
CA GLU A 89 -7.33 8.47 -4.44
C GLU A 89 -6.23 8.38 -5.50
N ARG A 90 -6.00 9.43 -6.28
CA ARG A 90 -4.89 9.50 -7.25
C ARG A 90 -3.51 9.50 -6.60
N ARG A 91 -3.42 9.80 -5.30
CA ARG A 91 -2.17 9.94 -4.56
C ARG A 91 -1.81 8.71 -3.73
N TRP A 92 -2.62 7.66 -3.80
CA TRP A 92 -2.32 6.39 -3.15
C TRP A 92 -2.31 5.21 -4.11
N GLY A 93 -1.53 4.19 -3.76
CA GLY A 93 -1.56 2.88 -4.40
C GLY A 93 -1.86 1.79 -3.38
N VAL A 94 -2.45 0.68 -3.81
CA VAL A 94 -2.77 -0.43 -2.91
C VAL A 94 -2.31 -1.76 -3.49
N LEU A 95 -1.56 -2.52 -2.69
CA LEU A 95 -1.24 -3.92 -2.92
C LEU A 95 -1.97 -4.77 -1.89
N PHE A 96 -2.98 -5.52 -2.32
CA PHE A 96 -3.69 -6.47 -1.48
C PHE A 96 -2.96 -7.81 -1.36
N GLN A 97 -3.25 -8.56 -0.31
CA GLN A 97 -2.56 -9.81 0.09
C GLN A 97 -2.31 -10.79 -1.07
N HIS A 98 -3.26 -10.96 -1.98
CA HIS A 98 -3.14 -11.85 -3.14
C HIS A 98 -2.86 -11.11 -4.45
N GLY A 99 -2.38 -9.86 -4.39
CA GLY A 99 -2.11 -9.01 -5.55
C GLY A 99 -3.38 -8.41 -6.17
N ALA A 100 -4.50 -9.12 -6.15
CA ALA A 100 -5.79 -8.71 -6.73
C ALA A 100 -5.67 -8.22 -8.18
N LEU A 101 -4.84 -8.87 -8.98
CA LEU A 101 -4.75 -8.61 -10.42
C LEU A 101 -6.01 -9.12 -11.14
N PHE A 102 -6.43 -8.40 -12.16
CA PHE A 102 -7.49 -8.87 -13.06
C PHE A 102 -6.98 -10.06 -13.87
N SER A 103 -7.56 -11.23 -13.66
CA SER A 103 -7.10 -12.50 -14.25
C SER A 103 -7.24 -12.57 -15.77
N SER A 104 -8.12 -11.76 -16.35
CA SER A 104 -8.37 -11.64 -17.79
C SER A 104 -7.50 -10.60 -18.49
N LEU A 105 -6.66 -9.88 -17.76
CA LEU A 105 -5.75 -8.86 -18.28
C LEU A 105 -4.30 -9.32 -18.13
N THR A 106 -3.44 -8.94 -19.08
CA THR A 106 -1.99 -9.11 -18.96
C THR A 106 -1.42 -8.25 -17.84
N VAL A 107 -0.15 -8.43 -17.48
CA VAL A 107 0.55 -7.56 -16.52
C VAL A 107 0.52 -6.11 -16.98
N LEU A 108 0.85 -5.85 -18.24
CA LEU A 108 0.82 -4.52 -18.83
C LEU A 108 -0.56 -3.88 -18.71
N GLU A 109 -1.59 -4.61 -19.10
CA GLU A 109 -2.97 -4.13 -19.04
C GLU A 109 -3.44 -3.87 -17.61
N ASN A 110 -3.04 -4.71 -16.64
CA ASN A 110 -3.32 -4.50 -15.22
C ASN A 110 -2.72 -3.17 -14.72
N ILE A 111 -1.48 -2.85 -15.12
CA ILE A 111 -0.81 -1.59 -14.73
C ILE A 111 -1.51 -0.39 -15.40
N GLN A 112 -2.00 -0.56 -16.61
CA GLN A 112 -2.70 0.50 -17.34
C GLN A 112 -4.12 0.78 -16.81
N VAL A 113 -4.74 -0.11 -16.03
CA VAL A 113 -6.10 0.11 -15.50
C VAL A 113 -6.22 1.46 -14.77
N PRO A 114 -5.44 1.77 -13.72
CA PRO A 114 -5.52 3.07 -13.07
C PRO A 114 -5.13 4.24 -13.98
N MET A 115 -4.21 4.04 -14.92
CA MET A 115 -3.85 5.09 -15.88
C MET A 115 -5.03 5.46 -16.78
N ARG A 116 -5.80 4.47 -17.27
CA ARG A 116 -7.00 4.70 -18.10
C ARG A 116 -8.11 5.39 -17.35
N GLU A 117 -8.25 5.10 -16.06
CA GLU A 117 -9.30 5.67 -15.20
C GLU A 117 -9.02 7.13 -14.85
N TYR A 118 -7.75 7.46 -14.58
CA TYR A 118 -7.40 8.73 -13.97
C TYR A 118 -6.61 9.69 -14.86
N LEU A 119 -6.05 9.22 -15.97
CA LEU A 119 -5.17 10.02 -16.84
C LEU A 119 -5.69 10.04 -18.27
N ASP A 120 -5.57 11.20 -18.91
CA ASP A 120 -5.83 11.37 -20.34
C ASP A 120 -4.50 11.22 -21.12
N LEU A 121 -4.13 9.97 -21.42
CA LEU A 121 -2.87 9.62 -22.09
C LEU A 121 -3.13 8.97 -23.45
N SER A 122 -2.24 9.23 -24.41
CA SER A 122 -2.24 8.45 -25.65
C SER A 122 -1.87 6.98 -25.36
N PRO A 123 -2.38 6.02 -26.16
CA PRO A 123 -2.06 4.60 -25.96
C PRO A 123 -0.56 4.29 -25.95
N GLY A 124 0.23 4.98 -26.79
CA GLY A 124 1.69 4.81 -26.83
C GLY A 124 2.36 5.28 -25.54
N LEU A 125 2.03 6.47 -25.05
CA LEU A 125 2.59 6.98 -23.79
C LEU A 125 2.18 6.11 -22.59
N MET A 126 0.93 5.64 -22.55
CA MET A 126 0.46 4.73 -21.51
C MET A 126 1.24 3.41 -21.51
N HIS A 127 1.54 2.87 -22.70
CA HIS A 127 2.37 1.68 -22.86
C HIS A 127 3.77 1.90 -22.31
N GLU A 128 4.44 2.99 -22.71
CA GLU A 128 5.78 3.34 -22.24
C GLU A 128 5.84 3.50 -20.73
N LEU A 129 4.89 4.24 -20.14
CA LEU A 129 4.81 4.43 -18.69
C LEU A 129 4.58 3.11 -17.95
N ALA A 130 3.72 2.23 -18.48
CA ALA A 130 3.48 0.92 -17.87
C ALA A 130 4.72 0.02 -17.94
N MET A 131 5.48 0.05 -19.04
CA MET A 131 6.76 -0.65 -19.16
C MET A 131 7.80 -0.14 -18.17
N LEU A 132 7.86 1.19 -17.94
CA LEU A 132 8.70 1.77 -16.88
C LEU A 132 8.33 1.25 -15.49
N LYS A 133 7.04 1.04 -15.20
CA LYS A 133 6.61 0.47 -13.92
C LYS A 133 6.97 -1.01 -13.79
N ILE A 134 6.97 -1.78 -14.88
CA ILE A 134 7.45 -3.18 -14.93
C ILE A 134 8.93 -3.24 -14.58
N ASP A 135 9.74 -2.39 -15.21
CA ASP A 135 11.17 -2.31 -14.94
C ASP A 135 11.47 -1.86 -13.50
N LEU A 136 10.75 -0.85 -13.03
CA LEU A 136 10.89 -0.27 -11.68
C LEU A 136 10.72 -1.30 -10.55
N VAL A 137 9.86 -2.30 -10.76
CA VAL A 137 9.65 -3.38 -9.78
C VAL A 137 10.54 -4.62 -10.05
N GLY A 138 11.47 -4.53 -11.00
CA GLY A 138 12.41 -5.59 -11.33
C GLY A 138 11.79 -6.79 -12.04
N LEU A 139 10.69 -6.59 -12.76
CA LEU A 139 10.15 -7.61 -13.67
C LEU A 139 10.85 -7.53 -15.03
N GLN A 140 11.08 -8.69 -15.65
CA GLN A 140 11.62 -8.73 -17.01
C GLN A 140 10.56 -8.21 -18.02
N PRO A 141 10.97 -7.58 -19.13
CA PRO A 141 10.04 -7.03 -20.11
C PRO A 141 9.03 -8.04 -20.69
N ASP A 142 9.43 -9.31 -20.81
CA ASP A 142 8.55 -10.38 -21.29
C ASP A 142 7.37 -10.69 -20.34
N ALA A 143 7.44 -10.24 -19.09
CA ALA A 143 6.34 -10.36 -18.16
C ALA A 143 5.14 -9.48 -18.55
N ALA A 144 5.35 -8.42 -19.35
CA ALA A 144 4.31 -7.50 -19.78
C ALA A 144 3.11 -8.22 -20.43
N GLU A 145 3.40 -9.22 -21.28
CA GLU A 145 2.42 -9.96 -22.06
C GLU A 145 1.81 -11.17 -21.31
N LYS A 146 2.32 -11.50 -20.12
CA LYS A 146 1.84 -12.64 -19.35
C LYS A 146 0.55 -12.30 -18.59
N PHE A 147 -0.31 -13.30 -18.48
CA PHE A 147 -1.47 -13.26 -17.60
C PHE A 147 -1.07 -13.64 -16.15
N PRO A 148 -1.83 -13.22 -15.13
CA PRO A 148 -1.54 -13.58 -13.74
C PRO A 148 -1.37 -15.08 -13.48
N SER A 149 -2.06 -15.94 -14.24
CA SER A 149 -1.93 -17.41 -14.13
C SER A 149 -0.59 -17.96 -14.58
N GLU A 150 0.21 -17.19 -15.32
CA GLU A 150 1.51 -17.57 -15.86
C GLU A 150 2.68 -17.06 -14.99
N LEU A 151 2.36 -16.34 -13.89
CA LEU A 151 3.34 -15.71 -13.02
C LEU A 151 3.62 -16.55 -11.77
N SER A 152 4.87 -16.49 -11.29
CA SER A 152 5.19 -16.96 -9.95
C SER A 152 4.58 -16.05 -8.88
N GLY A 153 4.49 -16.53 -7.62
CA GLY A 153 3.96 -15.72 -6.51
C GLY A 153 4.69 -14.39 -6.35
N GLY A 154 6.01 -14.39 -6.45
CA GLY A 154 6.83 -13.16 -6.40
C GLY A 154 6.55 -12.23 -7.58
N MET A 155 6.40 -12.75 -8.79
CA MET A 155 6.03 -11.94 -9.96
C MET A 155 4.64 -11.32 -9.81
N ILE A 156 3.66 -12.06 -9.25
CA ILE A 156 2.31 -11.52 -8.96
C ILE A 156 2.41 -10.32 -8.01
N LYS A 157 3.20 -10.43 -6.94
CA LYS A 157 3.40 -9.35 -5.98
C LYS A 157 4.07 -8.12 -6.62
N ARG A 158 5.10 -8.32 -7.43
CA ARG A 158 5.78 -7.25 -8.18
C ARG A 158 4.86 -6.59 -9.20
N ALA A 159 4.07 -7.35 -9.96
CA ALA A 159 3.09 -6.81 -10.90
C ALA A 159 1.99 -6.00 -10.19
N ALA A 160 1.50 -6.48 -9.05
CA ALA A 160 0.54 -5.74 -8.23
C ALA A 160 1.14 -4.46 -7.64
N LEU A 161 2.42 -4.48 -7.26
CA LEU A 161 3.15 -3.28 -6.83
C LEU A 161 3.32 -2.29 -7.99
N ALA A 162 3.68 -2.75 -9.20
CA ALA A 162 3.77 -1.91 -10.39
C ALA A 162 2.43 -1.21 -10.69
N ARG A 163 1.31 -1.93 -10.56
CA ARG A 163 -0.03 -1.34 -10.69
C ARG A 163 -0.32 -0.31 -9.59
N ALA A 164 0.07 -0.59 -8.34
CA ALA A 164 -0.09 0.35 -7.24
C ALA A 164 0.73 1.64 -7.45
N LEU A 165 1.86 1.55 -8.17
CA LEU A 165 2.74 2.68 -8.51
C LEU A 165 2.35 3.40 -9.80
N ALA A 166 1.29 2.97 -10.50
CA ALA A 166 0.96 3.43 -11.85
C ALA A 166 0.70 4.95 -11.96
N LEU A 167 0.20 5.57 -10.89
CA LEU A 167 -0.13 7.00 -10.81
C LEU A 167 0.93 7.83 -10.08
N ASP A 168 2.13 7.31 -9.83
CA ASP A 168 3.17 7.95 -9.02
C ASP A 168 2.64 8.44 -7.66
N PRO A 169 2.10 7.54 -6.81
CA PRO A 169 1.43 7.91 -5.58
C PRO A 169 2.41 8.46 -4.53
N ASP A 170 1.89 9.30 -3.61
CA ASP A 170 2.64 9.74 -2.42
C ASP A 170 2.75 8.64 -1.35
N ILE A 171 1.78 7.73 -1.29
CA ILE A 171 1.74 6.61 -0.35
C ILE A 171 1.30 5.31 -1.01
N VAL A 172 1.91 4.20 -0.59
CA VAL A 172 1.47 2.85 -0.95
C VAL A 172 1.06 2.07 0.29
N PHE A 173 -0.12 1.46 0.22
CA PHE A 173 -0.63 0.53 1.21
C PHE A 173 -0.29 -0.89 0.79
N LEU A 174 0.36 -1.65 1.67
CA LEU A 174 0.77 -3.02 1.44
C LEU A 174 0.10 -3.94 2.47
N ASP A 175 -0.79 -4.81 2.02
CA ASP A 175 -1.47 -5.80 2.88
C ASP A 175 -0.80 -7.16 2.71
N GLU A 176 0.01 -7.57 3.69
CA GLU A 176 0.76 -8.83 3.71
C GLU A 176 1.60 -9.04 2.42
N PRO A 177 2.51 -8.10 2.07
CA PRO A 177 3.17 -8.09 0.77
C PRO A 177 4.07 -9.31 0.55
N THR A 178 4.74 -9.81 1.58
CA THR A 178 5.67 -10.95 1.52
C THR A 178 4.99 -12.30 1.77
N SER A 179 3.69 -12.29 2.10
CA SER A 179 2.93 -13.53 2.37
C SER A 179 2.97 -14.49 1.18
N GLY A 180 3.39 -15.73 1.43
CA GLY A 180 3.48 -16.80 0.42
C GLY A 180 4.76 -16.78 -0.42
N LEU A 181 5.70 -15.88 -0.11
CA LEU A 181 7.05 -15.91 -0.68
C LEU A 181 7.97 -16.80 0.16
N ASP A 182 9.00 -17.36 -0.46
CA ASP A 182 10.10 -17.94 0.28
C ASP A 182 10.96 -16.85 0.96
N PRO A 183 11.81 -17.19 1.93
CA PRO A 183 12.56 -16.19 2.70
C PRO A 183 13.44 -15.25 1.84
N VAL A 184 14.02 -15.77 0.74
CA VAL A 184 14.85 -14.97 -0.16
C VAL A 184 13.98 -13.98 -0.93
N GLY A 185 12.88 -14.46 -1.52
CA GLY A 185 11.93 -13.62 -2.25
C GLY A 185 11.27 -12.57 -1.35
N ALA A 186 11.05 -12.86 -0.06
CA ALA A 186 10.54 -11.90 0.92
C ALA A 186 11.58 -10.78 1.17
N ALA A 187 12.83 -11.15 1.43
CA ALA A 187 13.91 -10.18 1.63
C ALA A 187 14.16 -9.30 0.39
N ASP A 188 14.14 -9.89 -0.82
CA ASP A 188 14.26 -9.15 -2.08
C ASP A 188 13.09 -8.16 -2.30
N PHE A 189 11.89 -8.54 -1.85
CA PHE A 189 10.72 -7.64 -1.94
C PHE A 189 10.84 -6.50 -0.93
N ASP A 190 11.30 -6.75 0.28
CA ASP A 190 11.52 -5.72 1.31
C ASP A 190 12.62 -4.73 0.86
N GLU A 191 13.72 -5.21 0.26
CA GLU A 191 14.76 -4.37 -0.31
C GLU A 191 14.23 -3.49 -1.46
N LEU A 192 13.37 -4.04 -2.31
CA LEU A 192 12.69 -3.28 -3.35
C LEU A 192 11.85 -2.15 -2.74
N ILE A 193 11.05 -2.42 -1.71
CA ILE A 193 10.23 -1.39 -1.04
C ILE A 193 11.11 -0.29 -0.43
N MET A 194 12.19 -0.65 0.24
CA MET A 194 13.14 0.33 0.79
C MET A 194 13.77 1.20 -0.31
N THR A 195 14.17 0.58 -1.43
CA THR A 195 14.75 1.27 -2.57
C THR A 195 13.74 2.25 -3.19
N LEU A 196 12.49 1.83 -3.37
CA LEU A 196 11.42 2.70 -3.90
C LEU A 196 11.14 3.88 -2.96
N ARG A 197 11.09 3.64 -1.64
CA ARG A 197 10.95 4.71 -0.65
C ARG A 197 12.10 5.72 -0.76
N ASP A 198 13.34 5.25 -0.80
CA ASP A 198 14.52 6.12 -0.79
C ASP A 198 14.70 6.90 -2.11
N THR A 199 14.33 6.29 -3.25
CA THR A 199 14.51 6.91 -4.57
C THR A 199 13.35 7.81 -4.97
N LEU A 200 12.10 7.42 -4.66
CA LEU A 200 10.90 8.16 -5.04
C LEU A 200 10.37 9.07 -3.93
N GLY A 201 10.87 8.96 -2.71
CA GLY A 201 10.31 9.66 -1.55
C GLY A 201 8.94 9.11 -1.12
N LEU A 202 8.68 7.85 -1.45
CA LEU A 202 7.41 7.17 -1.23
C LEU A 202 7.16 6.96 0.27
N THR A 203 5.92 7.16 0.72
CA THR A 203 5.48 6.70 2.04
C THR A 203 4.90 5.30 1.92
N VAL A 204 5.13 4.45 2.92
CA VAL A 204 4.63 3.07 2.90
C VAL A 204 3.89 2.78 4.20
N TYR A 205 2.66 2.31 4.09
CA TYR A 205 1.89 1.71 5.18
C TYR A 205 1.81 0.20 4.95
N MET A 206 2.56 -0.57 5.73
CA MET A 206 2.69 -2.01 5.56
C MET A 206 1.98 -2.76 6.68
N VAL A 207 0.99 -3.57 6.35
CA VAL A 207 0.41 -4.55 7.27
C VAL A 207 1.13 -5.88 7.07
N THR A 208 1.74 -6.41 8.11
CA THR A 208 2.40 -7.72 8.07
C THR A 208 2.41 -8.39 9.43
N HIS A 209 2.61 -9.69 9.46
CA HIS A 209 2.91 -10.48 10.65
C HIS A 209 4.34 -11.06 10.59
N ASP A 210 5.07 -10.79 9.53
CA ASP A 210 6.46 -11.20 9.36
C ASP A 210 7.38 -10.24 10.13
N LEU A 211 8.04 -10.78 11.15
CA LEU A 211 8.93 -9.99 12.01
C LEU A 211 10.22 -9.60 11.29
N ASP A 212 10.72 -10.44 10.38
CA ASP A 212 11.95 -10.16 9.64
C ASP A 212 11.72 -8.94 8.73
N SER A 213 10.62 -8.93 7.96
CA SER A 213 10.22 -7.76 7.16
C SER A 213 10.05 -6.49 8.01
N LEU A 214 9.44 -6.61 9.20
CA LEU A 214 9.24 -5.44 10.09
C LEU A 214 10.57 -4.83 10.55
N PHE A 215 11.50 -5.66 11.02
CA PHE A 215 12.79 -5.15 11.54
C PHE A 215 13.74 -4.73 10.42
N GLN A 216 13.63 -5.32 9.24
CA GLN A 216 14.49 -4.99 8.11
C GLN A 216 14.04 -3.70 7.40
N ALA A 217 12.75 -3.57 7.10
CA ALA A 217 12.25 -2.54 6.21
C ALA A 217 11.64 -1.32 6.93
N CYS A 218 10.99 -1.51 8.11
CA CYS A 218 10.21 -0.44 8.73
C CYS A 218 11.07 0.56 9.51
N ASP A 219 10.73 1.84 9.37
CA ASP A 219 11.32 2.92 10.17
C ASP A 219 10.64 3.00 11.55
N ARG A 220 9.34 2.70 11.58
CA ARG A 220 8.51 2.70 12.79
C ARG A 220 7.51 1.55 12.74
N ILE A 221 7.24 0.96 13.90
CA ILE A 221 6.31 -0.16 14.04
C ILE A 221 5.19 0.25 14.99
N ALA A 222 3.95 0.10 14.55
CA ALA A 222 2.75 0.26 15.37
C ALA A 222 2.14 -1.13 15.64
N VAL A 223 1.92 -1.42 16.92
CA VAL A 223 1.39 -2.72 17.37
C VAL A 223 -0.09 -2.60 17.68
N LEU A 224 -0.91 -3.40 17.00
CA LEU A 224 -2.34 -3.52 17.30
C LEU A 224 -2.56 -4.56 18.38
N GLY A 225 -2.98 -4.11 19.56
CA GLY A 225 -3.38 -4.96 20.66
C GLY A 225 -4.58 -4.38 21.39
N GLN A 226 -5.43 -5.25 21.96
CA GLN A 226 -6.64 -4.81 22.68
C GLN A 226 -7.52 -3.80 21.91
N LYS A 227 -7.60 -3.97 20.58
CA LYS A 227 -8.36 -3.12 19.63
C LYS A 227 -7.83 -1.68 19.46
N ARG A 228 -6.64 -1.38 19.97
CA ARG A 228 -5.96 -0.07 19.93
C ARG A 228 -4.51 -0.23 19.50
N VAL A 229 -3.87 0.87 19.14
CA VAL A 229 -2.41 0.91 18.99
C VAL A 229 -1.79 0.92 20.37
N LEU A 230 -0.90 -0.03 20.60
CA LEU A 230 -0.01 -0.06 21.75
C LEU A 230 1.29 0.62 21.35
N VAL A 231 1.72 1.60 22.09
CA VAL A 231 2.99 2.32 21.87
C VAL A 231 4.08 1.65 22.69
#